data_34d4408253f84284d6b7b2d28845e38b
#
_entry.id   34d4408253f84284d6b7b2d28845e38b
#
_cell.length_a   1.000
_cell.length_b   1.000
_cell.length_c   1.000
_cell.angle_alpha   90.00
_cell.angle_beta   90.00
_cell.angle_gamma   90.00
#
_symmetry.space_group_name_H-M   'P 1'
#
loop_
_entity.id
_entity.type
_entity.pdbx_description
1 polymer ?
#
loop_
_entity_poly.entity_id
_entity_poly.type
_entity_poly.pdbx_seq_one_letter_code
_entity_poly.pdbx_strand_id
1 'polypeptide(L)'
;MKATGIIRRMDDLGRVVIPKEIRKTLRLREGEPLELYVDNQGGIVFRKYNVMGDYDVNLIEEVCQEGLDYTAFGLYDRDGAQVMDLGPVPDSFNPEECDFNATSHFHPISWNGDLIGYLYSTHSNAKCMASILGRLLTN
;
A
#
# COMPACT_ATOMS: atom_id res chain seq x y z
N MET A 1 11.36 -0.25 -19.98
CA MET A 1 11.41 -1.55 -19.29
C MET A 1 12.81 -2.12 -19.32
N LYS A 2 13.17 -2.86 -18.31
CA LYS A 2 14.50 -3.46 -18.22
C LYS A 2 14.39 -4.97 -18.44
N ALA A 3 15.21 -5.50 -19.35
CA ALA A 3 15.24 -6.94 -19.59
C ALA A 3 15.89 -7.66 -18.41
N THR A 4 15.31 -8.78 -17.98
CA THR A 4 15.85 -9.61 -16.90
C THR A 4 16.69 -10.77 -17.40
N GLY A 5 16.58 -11.11 -18.69
CA GLY A 5 17.21 -12.30 -19.25
C GLY A 5 16.54 -13.61 -18.83
N ILE A 6 15.47 -13.56 -18.07
CA ILE A 6 14.75 -14.73 -17.56
C ILE A 6 13.72 -15.16 -18.60
N ILE A 7 13.75 -16.46 -18.95
CA ILE A 7 12.80 -17.08 -19.88
C ILE A 7 12.07 -18.18 -19.14
N ARG A 8 10.74 -18.15 -19.23
CA ARG A 8 9.88 -19.19 -18.62
C ARG A 8 8.88 -19.69 -19.66
N ARG A 9 8.47 -20.91 -19.53
CA ARG A 9 7.48 -21.52 -20.42
C ARG A 9 6.11 -21.50 -19.78
N MET A 10 5.10 -21.21 -20.58
CA MET A 10 3.71 -21.35 -20.17
C MET A 10 3.35 -22.83 -20.15
N ASP A 11 2.64 -23.29 -19.13
CA ASP A 11 2.16 -24.66 -19.03
C ASP A 11 0.83 -24.85 -19.81
N ASP A 12 0.30 -26.07 -19.76
CA ASP A 12 -0.95 -26.40 -20.46
C ASP A 12 -2.20 -25.73 -19.88
N LEU A 13 -2.10 -25.20 -18.67
CA LEU A 13 -3.18 -24.44 -18.03
C LEU A 13 -3.01 -22.93 -18.17
N GLY A 14 -2.06 -22.48 -18.97
CA GLY A 14 -1.81 -21.05 -19.15
C GLY A 14 -1.07 -20.39 -18.01
N ARG A 15 -0.36 -21.14 -17.16
CA ARG A 15 0.35 -20.59 -16.00
C ARG A 15 1.81 -20.37 -16.33
N VAL A 16 2.36 -19.27 -15.79
CA VAL A 16 3.79 -18.97 -15.83
C VAL A 16 4.24 -18.68 -14.42
N VAL A 17 5.34 -19.28 -14.00
CA VAL A 17 5.89 -19.05 -12.66
C VAL A 17 6.70 -17.76 -12.66
N ILE A 18 6.39 -16.85 -11.75
CA ILE A 18 7.18 -15.67 -11.52
C ILE A 18 8.42 -16.10 -10.71
N PRO A 19 9.65 -15.86 -11.23
CA PRO A 19 10.86 -16.27 -10.53
C PRO A 19 11.00 -15.67 -9.13
N LYS A 20 11.64 -16.44 -8.25
CA LYS A 20 11.82 -16.03 -6.85
C LYS A 20 12.52 -14.68 -6.71
N GLU A 21 13.52 -14.40 -7.56
CA GLU A 21 14.26 -13.13 -7.53
C GLU A 21 13.34 -11.94 -7.80
N ILE A 22 12.42 -12.09 -8.76
CA ILE A 22 11.44 -11.04 -9.09
C ILE A 22 10.43 -10.88 -7.95
N ARG A 23 9.92 -12.00 -7.41
CA ARG A 23 8.99 -11.96 -6.27
C ARG A 23 9.60 -11.25 -5.08
N LYS A 24 10.89 -11.51 -4.82
CA LYS A 24 11.61 -10.88 -3.71
C LYS A 24 11.82 -9.38 -3.94
N THR A 25 12.24 -9.01 -5.15
CA THR A 25 12.50 -7.61 -5.50
C THR A 25 11.24 -6.78 -5.43
N LEU A 26 10.11 -7.32 -5.91
CA LEU A 26 8.83 -6.62 -5.94
C LEU A 26 7.97 -6.91 -4.70
N ARG A 27 8.46 -7.71 -3.76
CA ARG A 27 7.75 -8.09 -2.54
C ARG A 27 6.39 -8.72 -2.83
N LEU A 28 6.36 -9.64 -3.79
CA LEU A 28 5.16 -10.40 -4.13
C LEU A 28 5.02 -11.57 -3.18
N ARG A 29 3.87 -11.65 -2.50
CA ARG A 29 3.56 -12.69 -1.51
C ARG A 29 2.48 -13.62 -2.05
N GLU A 30 2.37 -14.81 -1.45
CA GLU A 30 1.27 -15.70 -1.74
C GLU A 30 -0.07 -15.00 -1.50
N GLY A 31 -0.98 -15.12 -2.46
CA GLY A 31 -2.29 -14.45 -2.39
C GLY A 31 -2.28 -12.98 -2.77
N GLU A 32 -1.11 -12.43 -3.12
CA GLU A 32 -1.00 -11.02 -3.51
C GLU A 32 -1.82 -10.77 -4.78
N PRO A 33 -2.76 -9.81 -4.75
CA PRO A 33 -3.51 -9.46 -5.96
C PRO A 33 -2.61 -8.72 -6.94
N LEU A 34 -2.64 -9.14 -8.19
CA LEU A 34 -1.89 -8.52 -9.28
C LEU A 34 -2.85 -8.04 -10.34
N GLU A 35 -2.60 -6.86 -10.85
CA GLU A 35 -3.34 -6.29 -11.96
C GLU A 35 -2.57 -6.55 -13.26
N LEU A 36 -3.26 -7.02 -14.29
CA LEU A 36 -2.66 -7.37 -15.57
C LEU A 36 -2.95 -6.31 -16.62
N TYR A 37 -1.91 -5.92 -17.33
CA TYR A 37 -2.01 -5.01 -18.46
C TYR A 37 -1.44 -5.69 -19.70
N VAL A 38 -2.03 -5.41 -20.86
CA VAL A 38 -1.51 -5.86 -22.16
C VAL A 38 -1.03 -4.63 -22.91
N ASP A 39 0.21 -4.63 -23.35
CA ASP A 39 0.72 -3.51 -24.15
C ASP A 39 0.48 -3.73 -25.63
N ASN A 40 0.73 -2.69 -26.44
CA ASN A 40 0.49 -2.72 -27.89
C ASN A 40 1.51 -3.55 -28.66
N GLN A 41 2.57 -4.02 -28.01
CA GLN A 41 3.65 -4.78 -28.61
C GLN A 41 3.61 -6.27 -28.25
N GLY A 42 2.50 -6.72 -27.68
CA GLY A 42 2.30 -8.11 -27.28
C GLY A 42 2.87 -8.47 -25.93
N GLY A 43 3.24 -7.48 -25.14
CA GLY A 43 3.72 -7.72 -23.76
C GLY A 43 2.59 -7.81 -22.75
N ILE A 44 2.82 -8.55 -21.68
CA ILE A 44 1.93 -8.62 -20.53
C ILE A 44 2.69 -8.02 -19.34
N VAL A 45 2.08 -7.06 -18.68
CA VAL A 45 2.65 -6.39 -17.51
C VAL A 45 1.83 -6.74 -16.29
N PHE A 46 2.49 -7.22 -15.24
CA PHE A 46 1.87 -7.46 -13.93
C PHE A 46 2.32 -6.34 -13.00
N ARG A 47 1.35 -5.76 -12.30
CA ARG A 47 1.62 -4.77 -11.26
C ARG A 47 0.91 -5.17 -9.98
N LYS A 48 1.51 -4.87 -8.84
CA LYS A 48 0.81 -5.04 -7.57
C LYS A 48 -0.45 -4.18 -7.61
N TYR A 49 -1.57 -4.79 -7.26
CA TYR A 49 -2.83 -4.06 -7.15
C TYR A 49 -2.74 -3.12 -5.96
N ASN A 50 -2.87 -1.83 -6.22
CA ASN A 50 -2.87 -0.83 -5.15
C ASN A 50 -4.26 -0.75 -4.53
N VAL A 51 -4.41 -1.31 -3.31
CA VAL A 51 -5.70 -1.34 -2.61
C VAL A 51 -6.17 0.07 -2.24
N MET A 52 -5.23 1.00 -2.10
CA MET A 52 -5.59 2.41 -1.89
C MET A 52 -6.21 3.05 -3.12
N GLY A 53 -5.98 2.47 -4.30
CA GLY A 53 -6.54 2.96 -5.56
C GLY A 53 -6.06 4.35 -5.93
N ASP A 54 -6.79 4.98 -6.84
CA ASP A 54 -6.56 6.37 -7.21
C ASP A 54 -7.35 7.26 -6.25
N TYR A 55 -6.66 8.08 -5.50
CA TYR A 55 -7.30 9.02 -4.59
C TYR A 55 -6.83 10.45 -4.87
N ASP A 56 -7.64 11.40 -4.50
CA ASP A 56 -7.27 12.81 -4.62
C ASP A 56 -6.29 13.17 -3.49
N VAL A 57 -5.03 13.32 -3.86
CA VAL A 57 -3.94 13.62 -2.93
C VAL A 57 -4.23 14.90 -2.12
N ASN A 58 -4.74 15.92 -2.79
CA ASN A 58 -5.02 17.20 -2.14
C ASN A 58 -6.17 17.07 -1.13
N LEU A 59 -7.19 16.31 -1.47
CA LEU A 59 -8.32 16.08 -0.57
C LEU A 59 -7.88 15.29 0.67
N ILE A 60 -7.11 14.22 0.47
CA ILE A 60 -6.62 13.41 1.59
C ILE A 60 -5.71 14.22 2.50
N GLU A 61 -4.81 15.01 1.92
CA GLU A 61 -3.92 15.88 2.69
C GLU A 61 -4.72 16.89 3.53
N GLU A 62 -5.71 17.54 2.91
CA GLU A 62 -6.56 18.53 3.60
C GLU A 62 -7.36 17.90 4.73
N VAL A 63 -7.99 16.76 4.48
CA VAL A 63 -8.78 16.04 5.50
C VAL A 63 -7.90 15.61 6.67
N CYS A 64 -6.71 15.10 6.40
CA CYS A 64 -5.77 14.68 7.44
C CYS A 64 -5.25 15.89 8.23
N GLN A 65 -4.91 16.97 7.56
CA GLN A 65 -4.45 18.19 8.25
C GLN A 65 -5.49 18.72 9.21
N GLU A 66 -6.72 18.87 8.77
CA GLU A 66 -7.81 19.36 9.60
C GLU A 66 -8.16 18.38 10.71
N GLY A 67 -8.28 17.10 10.39
CA GLY A 67 -8.65 16.07 11.35
C GLY A 67 -7.59 15.81 12.42
N LEU A 68 -6.34 16.07 12.11
CA LEU A 68 -5.20 15.88 13.03
C LEU A 68 -4.65 17.20 13.56
N ASP A 69 -5.41 18.27 13.41
CA ASP A 69 -5.07 19.61 13.93
C ASP A 69 -3.65 20.04 13.51
N TYR A 70 -3.33 19.83 12.22
CA TYR A 70 -2.04 20.16 11.61
C TYR A 70 -0.84 19.46 12.25
N THR A 71 -1.07 18.38 13.00
CA THR A 71 -0.01 17.50 13.49
C THR A 71 0.57 16.71 12.32
N ALA A 72 1.88 16.46 12.33
CA ALA A 72 2.55 15.66 11.33
C ALA A 72 1.88 14.27 11.19
N PHE A 73 1.75 13.79 9.96
CA PHE A 73 1.17 12.48 9.68
C PHE A 73 1.88 11.81 8.50
N GLY A 74 1.77 10.48 8.44
CA GLY A 74 2.23 9.69 7.30
C GLY A 74 1.21 8.64 6.93
N LEU A 75 1.10 8.36 5.64
CA LEU A 75 0.32 7.24 5.13
C LEU A 75 1.26 6.20 4.55
N TYR A 76 0.97 4.95 4.83
CA TYR A 76 1.80 3.82 4.45
C TYR A 76 0.94 2.74 3.81
N ASP A 77 1.50 2.03 2.84
CA ASP A 77 0.82 0.89 2.24
C ASP A 77 0.82 -0.32 3.21
N ARG A 78 0.28 -1.44 2.77
CA ARG A 78 0.19 -2.65 3.58
C ARG A 78 1.54 -3.24 3.96
N ASP A 79 2.59 -2.91 3.23
CA ASP A 79 3.96 -3.37 3.50
C ASP A 79 4.74 -2.41 4.41
N GLY A 80 4.14 -1.27 4.75
CA GLY A 80 4.79 -0.26 5.57
C GLY A 80 5.65 0.72 4.78
N ALA A 81 5.56 0.72 3.45
CA ALA A 81 6.24 1.70 2.61
C ALA A 81 5.43 3.01 2.58
N GLN A 82 6.13 4.13 2.73
CA GLN A 82 5.48 5.43 2.77
C GLN A 82 4.85 5.80 1.43
N VAL A 83 3.60 6.24 1.48
CA VAL A 83 2.83 6.70 0.32
C VAL A 83 2.72 8.22 0.32
N MET A 84 2.54 8.81 1.48
CA MET A 84 2.37 10.25 1.65
C MET A 84 2.89 10.65 3.02
N ASP A 85 3.47 11.84 3.13
CA ASP A 85 3.87 12.39 4.42
C ASP A 85 3.66 13.90 4.47
N LEU A 86 3.45 14.40 5.67
CA LEU A 86 3.44 15.83 5.96
C LEU A 86 4.10 16.04 7.32
N GLY A 87 5.32 16.55 7.27
CA GLY A 87 6.11 16.78 8.48
C GLY A 87 7.03 15.61 8.84
N PRO A 88 7.66 15.64 10.01
CA PRO A 88 8.62 14.63 10.43
C PRO A 88 7.91 13.34 10.88
N VAL A 89 7.97 12.32 10.03
CA VAL A 89 7.37 10.99 10.29
C VAL A 89 8.36 9.92 9.85
N PRO A 90 8.22 8.67 10.33
CA PRO A 90 9.07 7.57 9.88
C PRO A 90 8.96 7.36 8.37
N ASP A 91 10.10 7.08 7.70
CA ASP A 91 10.12 6.83 6.25
C ASP A 91 9.44 5.51 5.87
N SER A 92 9.49 4.53 6.77
CA SER A 92 8.86 3.23 6.59
C SER A 92 8.79 2.52 7.94
N PHE A 93 8.05 1.42 8.01
CA PHE A 93 8.03 0.56 9.20
C PHE A 93 7.72 -0.87 8.78
N ASN A 94 7.99 -1.83 9.67
CA ASN A 94 7.64 -3.23 9.43
C ASN A 94 6.34 -3.56 10.17
N PRO A 95 5.21 -3.73 9.46
CA PRO A 95 3.93 -4.02 10.11
C PRO A 95 3.93 -5.32 10.92
N GLU A 96 4.78 -6.29 10.55
CA GLU A 96 4.86 -7.58 11.26
C GLU A 96 5.53 -7.44 12.63
N GLU A 97 6.38 -6.44 12.80
CA GLU A 97 7.08 -6.16 14.06
C GLU A 97 6.38 -5.09 14.89
N CYS A 98 5.37 -4.44 14.36
CA CYS A 98 4.66 -3.36 15.03
C CYS A 98 3.55 -3.91 15.92
N ASP A 99 3.51 -3.45 17.17
CA ASP A 99 2.41 -3.73 18.08
C ASP A 99 1.39 -2.58 18.01
N PHE A 100 0.22 -2.86 17.46
CA PHE A 100 -0.84 -1.86 17.27
C PHE A 100 -1.71 -1.71 18.52
N ASN A 101 -1.09 -1.57 19.67
CA ASN A 101 -1.78 -1.33 20.94
C ASN A 101 -2.10 0.16 21.13
N ALA A 102 -2.67 0.50 22.29
CA ALA A 102 -3.10 1.87 22.60
C ALA A 102 -1.96 2.89 22.64
N THR A 103 -0.70 2.44 22.76
CA THR A 103 0.47 3.32 22.78
C THR A 103 1.13 3.49 21.42
N SER A 104 0.71 2.73 20.41
CA SER A 104 1.25 2.83 19.07
C SER A 104 0.75 4.10 18.37
N HIS A 105 1.62 4.72 17.59
CA HIS A 105 1.26 5.84 16.74
C HIS A 105 0.94 5.42 15.31
N PHE A 106 1.08 4.13 14.99
CA PHE A 106 0.64 3.56 13.72
C PHE A 106 -0.75 2.96 13.89
N HIS A 107 -1.66 3.31 13.02
CA HIS A 107 -3.06 2.87 13.08
C HIS A 107 -3.44 2.19 11.77
N PRO A 108 -3.92 0.94 11.81
CA PRO A 108 -4.37 0.26 10.59
C PRO A 108 -5.55 0.99 9.95
N ILE A 109 -5.51 1.10 8.63
CA ILE A 109 -6.62 1.62 7.83
C ILE A 109 -7.28 0.42 7.16
N SER A 110 -8.55 0.19 7.46
CA SER A 110 -9.31 -0.95 6.94
C SER A 110 -10.67 -0.50 6.42
N TRP A 111 -11.19 -1.25 5.44
CA TRP A 111 -12.52 -1.04 4.92
C TRP A 111 -13.12 -2.38 4.52
N ASN A 112 -14.33 -2.66 4.99
CA ASN A 112 -15.05 -3.93 4.73
C ASN A 112 -14.21 -5.18 5.07
N GLY A 113 -13.43 -5.12 6.15
CA GLY A 113 -12.60 -6.23 6.58
C GLY A 113 -11.23 -6.34 5.88
N ASP A 114 -10.99 -5.54 4.85
CA ASP A 114 -9.71 -5.55 4.13
C ASP A 114 -8.78 -4.48 4.68
N LEU A 115 -7.53 -4.87 4.93
CA LEU A 115 -6.49 -3.93 5.31
C LEU A 115 -6.05 -3.15 4.06
N ILE A 116 -6.06 -1.81 4.17
CA ILE A 116 -5.70 -0.90 3.07
C ILE A 116 -4.28 -0.37 3.24
N GLY A 117 -3.93 -0.01 4.46
CA GLY A 117 -2.63 0.55 4.79
C GLY A 117 -2.60 1.01 6.24
N TYR A 118 -1.75 2.00 6.52
CA TYR A 118 -1.56 2.49 7.88
C TYR A 118 -1.44 4.01 7.91
N LEU A 119 -1.94 4.60 8.99
CA LEU A 119 -1.76 6.02 9.31
C LEU A 119 -0.81 6.14 10.49
N TYR A 120 0.21 6.97 10.38
CA TYR A 120 1.05 7.38 11.51
C TYR A 120 0.68 8.80 11.93
N SER A 121 0.40 8.99 13.20
CA SER A 121 0.29 10.31 13.80
C SER A 121 0.32 10.17 15.33
N THR A 122 0.87 11.17 16.00
CA THR A 122 0.88 11.24 17.47
C THR A 122 -0.37 11.92 18.03
N HIS A 123 -1.23 12.45 17.16
CA HIS A 123 -2.45 13.12 17.58
C HIS A 123 -3.48 12.13 18.16
N SER A 124 -4.21 12.55 19.18
CA SER A 124 -5.21 11.69 19.86
C SER A 124 -6.35 11.25 18.94
N ASN A 125 -6.60 11.97 17.86
CA ASN A 125 -7.65 11.67 16.88
C ASN A 125 -7.19 10.71 15.76
N ALA A 126 -5.95 10.26 15.78
CA ALA A 126 -5.38 9.48 14.69
C ALA A 126 -6.15 8.18 14.41
N LYS A 127 -6.58 7.48 15.44
CA LYS A 127 -7.37 6.24 15.29
C LYS A 127 -8.70 6.50 14.59
N CYS A 128 -9.37 7.59 14.93
CA CYS A 128 -10.62 7.99 14.28
C CYS A 128 -10.38 8.36 12.81
N MET A 129 -9.29 9.10 12.53
CA MET A 129 -8.91 9.44 11.17
C MET A 129 -8.62 8.22 10.32
N ALA A 130 -7.97 7.19 10.89
CA ALA A 130 -7.73 5.93 10.17
C ALA A 130 -9.04 5.29 9.72
N SER A 131 -10.09 5.32 10.54
CA SER A 131 -11.42 4.82 10.17
C SER A 131 -12.04 5.60 9.01
N ILE A 132 -11.89 6.92 9.02
CA ILE A 132 -12.41 7.79 7.95
C ILE A 132 -11.64 7.53 6.65
N LEU A 133 -10.32 7.41 6.73
CA LEU A 133 -9.47 7.17 5.57
C LEU A 133 -9.79 5.86 4.86
N GLY A 134 -10.22 4.84 5.60
CA GLY A 134 -10.66 3.58 5.00
C GLY A 134 -11.76 3.78 3.97
N ARG A 135 -12.65 4.73 4.19
CA ARG A 135 -13.73 5.05 3.25
C ARG A 135 -13.25 5.92 2.08
N LEU A 136 -12.32 6.85 2.33
CA LEU A 136 -11.86 7.80 1.32
C LEU A 136 -10.85 7.20 0.35
N LEU A 137 -10.07 6.20 0.80
CA LEU A 137 -9.01 5.59 -0.01
C LEU A 137 -9.49 4.40 -0.84
N THR A 138 -10.71 3.94 -0.61
CA THR A 138 -11.31 2.83 -1.37
C THR A 138 -12.49 3.34 -2.17
N ASN A 139 -12.38 3.31 -3.46
CA ASN A 139 -13.48 3.63 -4.38
C ASN A 139 -14.01 2.39 -5.05
#